data_4b62005f48df7e52cf7ca27357cbe8b4
#
_entry.id   4b62005f48df7e52cf7ca27357cbe8b4
#
_cell.length_a   1.000
_cell.length_b   1.000
_cell.length_c   1.000
_cell.angle_alpha   90.00
_cell.angle_beta   90.00
_cell.angle_gamma   90.00
#
_symmetry.space_group_name_H-M   'P 1'
#
loop_
_entity.id
_entity.type
_entity.pdbx_description
1 polymer ?
#
loop_
_entity_poly.entity_id
_entity_poly.type
_entity_poly.pdbx_seq_one_letter_code
_entity_poly.pdbx_strand_id
1 'polypeptide(L)'
;MTKQIKSKQRVADHGEVFTAEREVEAMCDLVKQETERIDSRFLEATSGDGNFLSVVLKRKLAIVTKKYRRSAYDWERNSLLALGSLYGVDILLDNVIACQKRLYEIWSKEYKAVCKNECNDETRQSAQFILRLNIVCGNALTLMCVDAEGRELNVPIIFSEWTFPFNDARMQRKDYTFAELLMASDTTETLKETGQTYMFANEDGEVEPTFLKQYIAHYRHISEDDTRWREAYRYLPCLLYTSP
;
A
#
# COMPACT_ATOMS: atom_id res chain seq x y z
N MET A 1 -5.07 -12.93 -23.08
CA MET A 1 -6.14 -13.15 -22.07
C MET A 1 -5.46 -13.58 -20.78
N THR A 2 -5.54 -12.79 -19.75
CA THR A 2 -5.02 -13.13 -18.42
C THR A 2 -5.84 -14.30 -17.87
N LYS A 3 -5.19 -15.35 -17.37
CA LYS A 3 -5.89 -16.48 -16.75
C LYS A 3 -6.57 -15.99 -15.47
N GLN A 4 -7.90 -16.07 -15.39
CA GLN A 4 -8.69 -15.66 -14.22
C GLN A 4 -8.54 -16.59 -13.01
N ILE A 5 -7.94 -17.76 -13.18
CA ILE A 5 -7.71 -18.73 -12.11
C ILE A 5 -6.30 -19.32 -12.22
N LYS A 6 -5.61 -19.49 -11.09
CA LYS A 6 -4.32 -20.24 -11.04
C LYS A 6 -4.56 -21.74 -11.12
N SER A 7 -5.51 -22.27 -10.33
CA SER A 7 -5.91 -23.68 -10.36
C SER A 7 -7.33 -23.88 -9.87
N LYS A 8 -7.96 -25.00 -10.26
CA LYS A 8 -9.30 -25.39 -9.77
C LYS A 8 -9.29 -25.66 -8.25
N GLN A 9 -8.19 -26.20 -7.72
CA GLN A 9 -8.03 -26.45 -6.30
C GLN A 9 -8.05 -25.16 -5.49
N ARG A 10 -7.34 -24.11 -5.92
CA ARG A 10 -7.32 -22.80 -5.24
C ARG A 10 -8.69 -22.10 -5.26
N VAL A 11 -9.45 -22.30 -6.32
CA VAL A 11 -10.86 -21.82 -6.37
C VAL A 11 -11.70 -22.55 -5.33
N ALA A 12 -11.53 -23.87 -5.18
CA ALA A 12 -12.29 -24.65 -4.21
C ALA A 12 -11.91 -24.33 -2.75
N ASP A 13 -10.60 -24.16 -2.48
CA ASP A 13 -10.09 -23.99 -1.12
C ASP A 13 -10.18 -22.54 -0.64
N HIS A 14 -10.03 -21.55 -1.54
CA HIS A 14 -9.90 -20.13 -1.18
C HIS A 14 -10.83 -19.20 -1.96
N GLY A 15 -11.65 -19.72 -2.87
CA GLY A 15 -12.49 -18.88 -3.74
C GLY A 15 -11.69 -17.98 -4.70
N GLU A 16 -10.42 -18.33 -4.99
CA GLU A 16 -9.50 -17.48 -5.73
C GLU A 16 -9.90 -17.34 -7.20
N VAL A 17 -10.52 -16.21 -7.52
CA VAL A 17 -10.86 -15.81 -8.90
C VAL A 17 -10.37 -14.39 -9.12
N PHE A 18 -9.46 -14.19 -10.09
CA PHE A 18 -8.95 -12.85 -10.41
C PHE A 18 -9.96 -12.09 -11.26
N THR A 19 -10.23 -10.85 -10.85
CA THR A 19 -11.09 -9.93 -11.62
C THR A 19 -10.43 -9.60 -12.95
N ALA A 20 -11.20 -9.67 -14.05
CA ALA A 20 -10.71 -9.36 -15.38
C ALA A 20 -10.31 -7.86 -15.48
N GLU A 21 -9.24 -7.56 -16.23
CA GLU A 21 -8.71 -6.19 -16.35
C GLU A 21 -9.78 -5.17 -16.79
N ARG A 22 -10.69 -5.56 -17.69
CA ARG A 22 -11.81 -4.69 -18.12
C ARG A 22 -12.76 -4.33 -16.97
N GLU A 23 -13.01 -5.27 -16.07
CA GLU A 23 -13.88 -5.06 -14.90
C GLU A 23 -13.19 -4.17 -13.89
N VAL A 24 -11.89 -4.38 -13.67
CA VAL A 24 -11.07 -3.53 -12.81
C VAL A 24 -11.03 -2.10 -13.33
N GLU A 25 -10.84 -1.89 -14.63
CA GLU A 25 -10.90 -0.55 -15.25
C GLU A 25 -12.25 0.12 -15.02
N ALA A 26 -13.35 -0.62 -15.23
CA ALA A 26 -14.69 -0.10 -14.96
C ALA A 26 -14.92 0.27 -13.49
N MET A 27 -14.43 -0.55 -12.55
CA MET A 27 -14.46 -0.23 -11.11
C MET A 27 -13.68 1.05 -10.80
N CYS A 28 -12.47 1.19 -11.36
CA CYS A 28 -11.64 2.38 -11.19
C CYS A 28 -12.28 3.63 -11.81
N ASP A 29 -13.11 3.48 -12.86
CA ASP A 29 -13.83 4.60 -13.48
C ASP A 29 -14.94 5.14 -12.58
N LEU A 30 -15.56 4.30 -11.75
CA LEU A 30 -16.55 4.75 -10.75
C LEU A 30 -15.95 5.69 -9.70
N VAL A 31 -14.69 5.51 -9.38
CA VAL A 31 -13.93 6.31 -8.40
C VAL A 31 -12.78 7.08 -9.06
N LYS A 32 -13.00 7.54 -10.30
CA LYS A 32 -11.97 8.17 -11.12
C LYS A 32 -11.28 9.33 -10.42
N GLN A 33 -12.03 10.19 -9.73
CA GLN A 33 -11.48 11.34 -9.04
C GLN A 33 -10.43 10.91 -7.99
N GLU A 34 -10.66 9.81 -7.29
CA GLU A 34 -9.75 9.27 -6.29
C GLU A 34 -8.54 8.56 -6.95
N THR A 35 -8.75 7.81 -8.05
CA THR A 35 -7.64 7.17 -8.76
C THR A 35 -6.71 8.16 -9.47
N GLU A 36 -7.18 9.40 -9.71
CA GLU A 36 -6.39 10.50 -10.28
C GLU A 36 -5.75 11.40 -9.21
N ARG A 37 -6.00 11.18 -7.92
CA ARG A 37 -5.28 11.81 -6.80
C ARG A 37 -4.11 10.94 -6.37
N ILE A 38 -2.94 11.55 -6.22
CA ILE A 38 -1.69 10.83 -5.90
C ILE A 38 -1.77 10.21 -4.51
N ASP A 39 -2.33 10.93 -3.55
CA ASP A 39 -2.37 10.62 -2.12
C ASP A 39 -3.64 9.87 -1.65
N SER A 40 -4.68 9.75 -2.49
CA SER A 40 -5.88 8.99 -2.13
C SER A 40 -5.55 7.54 -1.84
N ARG A 41 -5.98 7.05 -0.68
CA ARG A 41 -5.67 5.70 -0.19
C ARG A 41 -6.61 4.67 -0.80
N PHE A 42 -6.05 3.53 -1.22
CA PHE A 42 -6.77 2.39 -1.76
C PHE A 42 -6.39 1.13 -0.99
N LEU A 43 -7.37 0.48 -0.40
CA LEU A 43 -7.21 -0.79 0.29
C LEU A 43 -7.94 -1.88 -0.49
N GLU A 44 -7.25 -2.98 -0.78
CA GLU A 44 -7.82 -4.21 -1.32
C GLU A 44 -7.63 -5.34 -0.32
N ALA A 45 -8.73 -5.76 0.33
CA ALA A 45 -8.73 -6.74 1.42
C ALA A 45 -8.52 -8.20 0.95
N THR A 46 -8.57 -8.44 -0.36
CA THR A 46 -8.27 -9.70 -1.04
C THR A 46 -7.47 -9.40 -2.29
N SER A 47 -6.23 -8.94 -2.10
CA SER A 47 -5.48 -8.28 -3.18
C SER A 47 -5.05 -9.23 -4.31
N GLY A 48 -5.10 -10.54 -4.09
CA GLY A 48 -4.64 -11.51 -5.05
C GLY A 48 -3.21 -11.18 -5.53
N ASP A 49 -3.00 -11.27 -6.82
CA ASP A 49 -1.75 -10.88 -7.46
C ASP A 49 -1.67 -9.38 -7.83
N GLY A 50 -2.60 -8.55 -7.30
CA GLY A 50 -2.58 -7.08 -7.42
C GLY A 50 -3.19 -6.53 -8.71
N ASN A 51 -4.17 -7.20 -9.32
CA ASN A 51 -4.81 -6.71 -10.54
C ASN A 51 -5.43 -5.33 -10.37
N PHE A 52 -6.24 -5.13 -9.32
CA PHE A 52 -6.88 -3.85 -9.02
C PHE A 52 -5.85 -2.78 -8.68
N LEU A 53 -4.97 -3.05 -7.70
CA LEU A 53 -3.95 -2.10 -7.27
C LEU A 53 -3.00 -1.69 -8.42
N SER A 54 -2.76 -2.58 -9.39
CA SER A 54 -1.92 -2.28 -10.55
C SER A 54 -2.56 -1.24 -11.49
N VAL A 55 -3.88 -1.27 -11.67
CA VAL A 55 -4.61 -0.27 -12.46
C VAL A 55 -4.61 1.07 -11.74
N VAL A 56 -4.91 1.08 -10.43
CA VAL A 56 -4.84 2.29 -9.60
C VAL A 56 -3.44 2.92 -9.68
N LEU A 57 -2.37 2.11 -9.51
CA LEU A 57 -1.00 2.60 -9.59
C LEU A 57 -0.69 3.22 -10.95
N LYS A 58 -1.05 2.57 -12.06
CA LYS A 58 -0.84 3.11 -13.42
C LYS A 58 -1.50 4.48 -13.59
N ARG A 59 -2.74 4.65 -13.10
CA ARG A 59 -3.46 5.93 -13.15
C ARG A 59 -2.75 7.01 -12.34
N LYS A 60 -2.36 6.71 -11.11
CA LYS A 60 -1.60 7.64 -10.25
C LYS A 60 -0.26 8.03 -10.85
N LEU A 61 0.52 7.07 -11.35
CA LEU A 61 1.81 7.35 -12.00
C LEU A 61 1.66 8.19 -13.25
N ALA A 62 0.58 8.02 -14.03
CA ALA A 62 0.29 8.89 -15.17
C ALA A 62 0.10 10.36 -14.74
N ILE A 63 -0.58 10.60 -13.59
CA ILE A 63 -0.73 11.95 -13.01
C ILE A 63 0.61 12.48 -12.49
N VAL A 64 1.41 11.67 -11.80
CA VAL A 64 2.75 12.03 -11.34
C VAL A 64 3.62 12.43 -12.52
N THR A 65 3.67 11.60 -13.57
CA THR A 65 4.46 11.87 -14.77
C THR A 65 3.98 13.12 -15.50
N LYS A 66 2.67 13.32 -15.63
CA LYS A 66 2.11 14.54 -16.24
C LYS A 66 2.54 15.80 -15.50
N LYS A 67 2.57 15.77 -14.15
CA LYS A 67 2.88 16.94 -13.32
C LYS A 67 4.38 17.16 -13.13
N TYR A 68 5.17 16.09 -12.96
CA TYR A 68 6.53 16.18 -12.42
C TYR A 68 7.64 15.64 -13.33
N ARG A 69 7.36 15.25 -14.58
CA ARG A 69 8.35 14.66 -15.51
C ARG A 69 9.61 15.51 -15.78
N ARG A 70 9.63 16.78 -15.37
CA ARG A 70 10.77 17.71 -15.59
C ARG A 70 11.73 17.76 -14.40
N SER A 71 11.39 17.12 -13.28
CA SER A 71 12.16 17.10 -12.04
C SER A 71 12.21 15.67 -11.51
N ALA A 72 13.37 15.03 -11.56
CA ALA A 72 13.53 13.68 -11.00
C ALA A 72 13.22 13.69 -9.49
N TYR A 73 13.66 14.72 -8.76
CA TYR A 73 13.37 14.89 -7.34
C TYR A 73 11.87 14.90 -7.03
N ASP A 74 11.08 15.71 -7.74
CA ASP A 74 9.64 15.79 -7.51
C ASP A 74 8.94 14.52 -7.99
N TRP A 75 9.39 13.92 -9.09
CA TRP A 75 8.83 12.69 -9.58
C TRP A 75 9.05 11.53 -8.58
N GLU A 76 10.27 11.36 -8.06
CA GLU A 76 10.61 10.36 -7.07
C GLU A 76 9.70 10.48 -5.83
N ARG A 77 9.63 11.67 -5.23
CA ARG A 77 8.81 11.92 -4.04
C ARG A 77 7.34 11.58 -4.27
N ASN A 78 6.75 12.11 -5.35
CA ASN A 78 5.33 11.91 -5.62
C ASN A 78 5.01 10.48 -6.09
N SER A 79 5.93 9.79 -6.74
CA SER A 79 5.77 8.39 -7.11
C SER A 79 5.84 7.44 -5.90
N LEU A 80 6.71 7.73 -4.93
CA LEU A 80 6.75 7.00 -3.65
C LEU A 80 5.48 7.26 -2.83
N LEU A 81 4.93 8.48 -2.84
CA LEU A 81 3.65 8.78 -2.21
C LEU A 81 2.50 7.99 -2.88
N ALA A 82 2.51 7.88 -4.21
CA ALA A 82 1.55 7.07 -4.96
C ALA A 82 1.64 5.58 -4.56
N LEU A 83 2.84 5.03 -4.41
CA LEU A 83 3.03 3.66 -3.89
C LEU A 83 2.53 3.53 -2.45
N GLY A 84 2.89 4.47 -1.58
CA GLY A 84 2.53 4.49 -0.17
C GLY A 84 1.04 4.66 0.10
N SER A 85 0.26 5.03 -0.91
CA SER A 85 -1.21 5.14 -0.83
C SER A 85 -1.94 3.85 -1.19
N LEU A 86 -1.21 2.77 -1.53
CA LEU A 86 -1.78 1.47 -1.88
C LEU A 86 -1.59 0.48 -0.73
N TYR A 87 -2.67 -0.19 -0.35
CA TYR A 87 -2.71 -1.19 0.71
C TYR A 87 -3.35 -2.47 0.18
N GLY A 88 -2.75 -3.61 0.49
CA GLY A 88 -3.27 -4.90 0.08
C GLY A 88 -3.10 -5.96 1.17
N VAL A 89 -4.10 -6.80 1.34
CA VAL A 89 -4.05 -7.99 2.20
C VAL A 89 -4.37 -9.21 1.36
N ASP A 90 -3.63 -10.27 1.53
CA ASP A 90 -3.99 -11.59 1.00
C ASP A 90 -3.54 -12.67 1.97
N ILE A 91 -4.33 -13.74 2.09
CA ILE A 91 -4.00 -14.87 2.96
C ILE A 91 -2.91 -15.77 2.38
N LEU A 92 -2.67 -15.67 1.07
CA LEU A 92 -1.71 -16.50 0.35
C LEU A 92 -0.42 -15.73 0.08
N LEU A 93 0.67 -16.17 0.67
CA LEU A 93 1.98 -15.53 0.57
C LEU A 93 2.46 -15.36 -0.88
N ASP A 94 2.22 -16.35 -1.76
CA ASP A 94 2.61 -16.26 -3.16
C ASP A 94 1.85 -15.17 -3.94
N ASN A 95 0.63 -14.84 -3.53
CA ASN A 95 -0.14 -13.71 -4.05
C ASN A 95 0.47 -12.39 -3.59
N VAL A 96 0.78 -12.26 -2.31
CA VAL A 96 1.44 -11.07 -1.75
C VAL A 96 2.74 -10.77 -2.49
N ILE A 97 3.61 -11.80 -2.65
CA ILE A 97 4.88 -11.66 -3.38
C ILE A 97 4.63 -11.26 -4.84
N ALA A 98 3.65 -11.88 -5.51
CA ALA A 98 3.30 -11.56 -6.89
C ALA A 98 2.76 -10.12 -7.03
N CYS A 99 1.94 -9.68 -6.07
CA CYS A 99 1.41 -8.32 -6.02
C CYS A 99 2.53 -7.29 -5.82
N GLN A 100 3.39 -7.46 -4.80
CA GLN A 100 4.54 -6.59 -4.56
C GLN A 100 5.44 -6.47 -5.79
N LYS A 101 5.78 -7.62 -6.40
CA LYS A 101 6.60 -7.67 -7.62
C LYS A 101 5.94 -6.91 -8.78
N ARG A 102 4.66 -7.16 -9.05
CA ARG A 102 3.91 -6.50 -10.13
C ARG A 102 3.89 -4.99 -9.94
N LEU A 103 3.56 -4.50 -8.74
CA LEU A 103 3.52 -3.08 -8.45
C LEU A 103 4.90 -2.43 -8.58
N TYR A 104 5.93 -3.10 -8.10
CA TYR A 104 7.32 -2.63 -8.25
C TYR A 104 7.76 -2.57 -9.71
N GLU A 105 7.46 -3.58 -10.52
CA GLU A 105 7.80 -3.61 -11.96
C GLU A 105 7.12 -2.46 -12.72
N ILE A 106 5.84 -2.18 -12.43
CA ILE A 106 5.11 -1.05 -13.02
C ILE A 106 5.79 0.26 -12.65
N TRP A 107 6.05 0.48 -11.37
CA TRP A 107 6.71 1.68 -10.87
C TRP A 107 8.14 1.84 -11.44
N SER A 108 8.95 0.78 -11.39
CA SER A 108 10.35 0.80 -11.84
C SER A 108 10.48 1.07 -13.34
N LYS A 109 9.55 0.55 -14.15
CA LYS A 109 9.50 0.83 -15.59
C LYS A 109 9.26 2.32 -15.85
N GLU A 110 8.30 2.93 -15.17
CA GLU A 110 7.98 4.35 -15.31
C GLU A 110 9.11 5.22 -14.76
N TYR A 111 9.69 4.86 -13.60
CA TYR A 111 10.85 5.53 -13.01
C TYR A 111 12.02 5.60 -13.99
N LYS A 112 12.37 4.48 -14.61
CA LYS A 112 13.43 4.42 -15.61
C LYS A 112 13.11 5.26 -16.86
N ALA A 113 11.86 5.26 -17.30
CA ALA A 113 11.44 6.02 -18.47
C ALA A 113 11.51 7.54 -18.26
N VAL A 114 11.16 8.01 -17.06
CA VAL A 114 11.10 9.44 -16.72
C VAL A 114 12.44 9.95 -16.23
N CYS A 115 13.05 9.32 -15.21
CA CYS A 115 14.26 9.82 -14.56
C CYS A 115 15.56 9.41 -15.26
N LYS A 116 15.53 8.40 -16.13
CA LYS A 116 16.67 7.99 -16.99
C LYS A 116 17.98 7.80 -16.19
N ASN A 117 18.98 8.66 -16.44
CA ASN A 117 20.31 8.61 -15.81
C ASN A 117 20.31 9.13 -14.36
N GLU A 118 19.23 9.77 -13.89
CA GLU A 118 19.07 10.23 -12.51
C GLU A 118 18.50 9.14 -11.57
N CYS A 119 18.14 7.97 -12.12
CA CYS A 119 17.70 6.83 -11.33
C CYS A 119 18.81 6.37 -10.37
N ASN A 120 18.44 6.08 -9.12
CA ASN A 120 19.35 5.60 -8.08
C ASN A 120 18.75 4.38 -7.35
N ASP A 121 19.61 3.64 -6.67
CA ASP A 121 19.23 2.40 -5.99
C ASP A 121 18.54 2.67 -4.64
N GLU A 122 18.85 3.78 -3.99
CA GLU A 122 18.23 4.19 -2.73
C GLU A 122 16.72 4.42 -2.91
N THR A 123 16.31 5.10 -3.99
CA THR A 123 14.89 5.28 -4.32
C THR A 123 14.21 3.96 -4.67
N ARG A 124 14.91 3.02 -5.33
CA ARG A 124 14.38 1.67 -5.60
C ARG A 124 14.17 0.88 -4.32
N GLN A 125 15.13 0.94 -3.39
CA GLN A 125 15.02 0.30 -2.08
C GLN A 125 13.86 0.87 -1.28
N SER A 126 13.69 2.20 -1.32
CA SER A 126 12.55 2.87 -0.69
C SER A 126 11.20 2.43 -1.26
N ALA A 127 11.09 2.31 -2.59
CA ALA A 127 9.88 1.81 -3.25
C ALA A 127 9.56 0.37 -2.83
N GLN A 128 10.55 -0.51 -2.80
CA GLN A 128 10.38 -1.89 -2.34
C GLN A 128 9.99 -1.95 -0.86
N PHE A 129 10.59 -1.09 -0.03
CA PHE A 129 10.29 -1.02 1.39
C PHE A 129 8.83 -0.61 1.66
N ILE A 130 8.33 0.43 0.97
CA ILE A 130 6.93 0.86 1.05
C ILE A 130 6.00 -0.30 0.68
N LEU A 131 6.25 -0.98 -0.43
CA LEU A 131 5.40 -2.08 -0.89
C LEU A 131 5.39 -3.25 0.10
N ARG A 132 6.53 -3.57 0.73
CA ARG A 132 6.61 -4.63 1.75
C ARG A 132 5.78 -4.31 2.98
N LEU A 133 5.70 -3.05 3.39
CA LEU A 133 4.94 -2.64 4.57
C LEU A 133 3.44 -2.53 4.31
N ASN A 134 3.03 -2.29 3.07
CA ASN A 134 1.64 -2.01 2.75
C ASN A 134 0.94 -3.12 1.94
N ILE A 135 1.67 -4.12 1.44
CA ILE A 135 1.10 -5.30 0.79
C ILE A 135 1.51 -6.51 1.65
N VAL A 136 0.58 -7.01 2.46
CA VAL A 136 0.90 -7.89 3.59
C VAL A 136 0.15 -9.21 3.54
N CYS A 137 0.76 -10.25 4.14
CA CYS A 137 0.16 -11.57 4.28
C CYS A 137 -0.68 -11.60 5.57
N GLY A 138 -2.01 -11.77 5.43
CA GLY A 138 -2.91 -11.72 6.56
C GLY A 138 -4.32 -12.13 6.22
N ASN A 139 -5.12 -12.31 7.26
CA ASN A 139 -6.55 -12.55 7.18
C ASN A 139 -7.30 -11.24 7.44
N ALA A 140 -7.92 -10.69 6.39
CA ALA A 140 -8.65 -9.43 6.49
C ALA A 140 -9.93 -9.50 7.33
N LEU A 141 -10.44 -10.71 7.63
CA LEU A 141 -11.62 -10.89 8.50
C LEU A 141 -11.24 -10.83 9.98
N THR A 142 -10.09 -11.41 10.35
CA THR A 142 -9.59 -11.41 11.74
C THR A 142 -8.63 -10.27 12.01
N LEU A 143 -8.16 -9.57 10.96
CA LEU A 143 -7.18 -8.48 11.01
C LEU A 143 -5.80 -8.92 11.54
N MET A 144 -5.51 -10.23 11.44
CA MET A 144 -4.28 -10.85 11.93
C MET A 144 -3.37 -11.27 10.78
N CYS A 145 -2.06 -11.20 11.01
CA CYS A 145 -1.07 -11.76 10.09
C CYS A 145 -1.17 -13.28 10.05
N VAL A 146 -0.78 -13.86 8.91
CA VAL A 146 -0.69 -15.33 8.74
C VAL A 146 0.73 -15.73 8.36
N ASP A 147 1.10 -16.99 8.66
CA ASP A 147 2.37 -17.57 8.22
C ASP A 147 2.32 -18.03 6.75
N ALA A 148 3.40 -18.65 6.27
CA ALA A 148 3.50 -19.14 4.90
C ALA A 148 2.49 -20.24 4.55
N GLU A 149 1.98 -20.95 5.55
CA GLU A 149 0.98 -22.01 5.45
C GLU A 149 -0.46 -21.49 5.64
N GLY A 150 -0.65 -20.17 5.81
CA GLY A 150 -1.95 -19.53 6.00
C GLY A 150 -2.52 -19.65 7.42
N ARG A 151 -1.71 -20.06 8.42
CA ARG A 151 -2.14 -20.15 9.81
C ARG A 151 -2.01 -18.79 10.49
N GLU A 152 -3.02 -18.39 11.26
CA GLU A 152 -3.00 -17.12 11.97
C GLU A 152 -1.88 -17.06 13.01
N LEU A 153 -1.17 -15.95 12.98
CA LEU A 153 -0.23 -15.53 14.01
C LEU A 153 -0.98 -14.60 14.95
N ASN A 154 -0.66 -14.65 16.25
CA ASN A 154 -1.24 -13.67 17.20
C ASN A 154 -0.55 -12.30 17.08
N VAL A 155 -0.51 -11.77 15.85
CA VAL A 155 0.13 -10.51 15.47
C VAL A 155 -0.85 -9.73 14.59
N PRO A 156 -1.26 -8.50 14.97
CA PRO A 156 -2.17 -7.70 14.16
C PRO A 156 -1.51 -7.28 12.84
N ILE A 157 -2.32 -7.13 11.79
CA ILE A 157 -1.89 -6.48 10.55
C ILE A 157 -1.60 -5.01 10.85
N ILE A 158 -0.43 -4.53 10.41
CA ILE A 158 -0.01 -3.15 10.54
C ILE A 158 0.21 -2.57 9.16
N PHE A 159 -0.33 -1.38 8.92
CA PHE A 159 -0.09 -0.57 7.73
C PHE A 159 0.69 0.68 8.06
N SER A 160 1.46 1.14 7.09
CA SER A 160 2.23 2.37 7.18
C SER A 160 1.60 3.44 6.29
N GLU A 161 1.26 4.58 6.90
CA GLU A 161 0.86 5.79 6.19
C GLU A 161 2.10 6.62 5.86
N TRP A 162 2.17 7.15 4.64
CA TRP A 162 3.31 7.88 4.12
C TRP A 162 2.91 9.30 3.71
N THR A 163 3.62 10.29 4.21
CA THR A 163 3.35 11.71 3.92
C THR A 163 4.64 12.52 3.79
N PHE A 164 4.54 13.72 3.20
CA PHE A 164 5.60 14.73 3.16
C PHE A 164 5.13 16.00 3.89
N PRO A 165 5.11 16.00 5.23
CA PRO A 165 4.50 17.09 6.00
C PRO A 165 5.27 18.41 5.90
N PHE A 166 6.57 18.37 5.55
CA PHE A 166 7.43 19.56 5.49
C PHE A 166 7.65 20.08 4.06
N ASN A 167 7.03 19.46 3.07
CA ASN A 167 7.21 19.76 1.64
C ASN A 167 8.69 19.77 1.17
N ASP A 168 9.54 19.00 1.83
CA ASP A 168 10.95 18.79 1.51
C ASP A 168 11.26 17.30 1.27
N ALA A 169 12.53 16.87 1.37
CA ALA A 169 12.93 15.48 1.18
C ALA A 169 12.57 14.54 2.34
N ARG A 170 12.02 15.06 3.45
CA ARG A 170 11.67 14.26 4.61
C ARG A 170 10.30 13.63 4.45
N MET A 171 10.30 12.31 4.34
CA MET A 171 9.10 11.48 4.32
C MET A 171 8.78 11.03 5.73
N GLN A 172 7.54 11.17 6.15
CA GLN A 172 7.01 10.69 7.41
C GLN A 172 6.30 9.36 7.18
N ARG A 173 6.52 8.40 8.09
CA ARG A 173 5.78 7.16 8.24
C ARG A 173 5.07 7.16 9.58
N LYS A 174 3.79 6.85 9.59
CA LYS A 174 3.01 6.52 10.78
C LYS A 174 2.46 5.11 10.63
N ASP A 175 2.63 4.27 11.64
CA ASP A 175 2.19 2.88 11.64
C ASP A 175 0.90 2.74 12.46
N TYR A 176 -0.10 2.08 11.88
CA TYR A 176 -1.42 1.83 12.47
C TYR A 176 -1.76 0.35 12.38
N THR A 177 -2.48 -0.17 13.37
CA THR A 177 -3.14 -1.47 13.18
C THR A 177 -4.28 -1.33 12.17
N PHE A 178 -4.55 -2.38 11.42
CA PHE A 178 -5.68 -2.38 10.50
C PHE A 178 -7.01 -2.16 11.24
N ALA A 179 -7.15 -2.70 12.46
CA ALA A 179 -8.31 -2.49 13.31
C ALA A 179 -8.54 -1.00 13.64
N GLU A 180 -7.48 -0.26 14.01
CA GLU A 180 -7.58 1.18 14.31
C GLU A 180 -8.01 2.00 13.09
N LEU A 181 -7.50 1.65 11.89
CA LEU A 181 -7.91 2.32 10.66
C LEU A 181 -9.39 2.10 10.34
N LEU A 182 -9.92 0.90 10.54
CA LEU A 182 -11.35 0.61 10.34
C LEU A 182 -12.22 1.31 11.37
N MET A 183 -11.85 1.27 12.65
CA MET A 183 -12.60 1.94 13.73
C MET A 183 -12.67 3.45 13.52
N ALA A 184 -11.57 4.08 13.10
CA ALA A 184 -11.56 5.51 12.81
C ALA A 184 -12.48 5.87 11.63
N SER A 185 -12.53 5.03 10.59
CA SER A 185 -13.42 5.19 9.44
C SER A 185 -14.89 5.10 9.87
N ASP A 186 -15.27 4.05 10.59
CA ASP A 186 -16.64 3.82 11.05
C ASP A 186 -17.10 4.94 11.99
N THR A 187 -16.24 5.40 12.90
CA THR A 187 -16.54 6.50 13.81
C THR A 187 -16.77 7.81 13.05
N THR A 188 -15.93 8.10 12.07
CA THR A 188 -16.07 9.30 11.23
C THR A 188 -17.36 9.29 10.44
N GLU A 189 -17.78 8.17 9.84
CA GLU A 189 -19.05 8.03 9.13
C GLU A 189 -20.24 8.24 10.07
N THR A 190 -20.25 7.58 11.23
CA THR A 190 -21.30 7.72 12.25
C THR A 190 -21.44 9.17 12.71
N LEU A 191 -20.34 9.88 12.92
CA LEU A 191 -20.35 11.29 13.32
C LEU A 191 -20.91 12.20 12.23
N LYS A 192 -20.61 11.95 10.96
CA LYS A 192 -21.17 12.68 9.82
C LYS A 192 -22.69 12.47 9.71
N GLU A 193 -23.16 11.24 9.94
CA GLU A 193 -24.60 10.91 9.92
C GLU A 193 -25.39 11.50 11.11
N THR A 194 -24.81 11.47 12.30
CA THR A 194 -25.49 11.91 13.54
C THR A 194 -25.31 13.40 13.85
N GLY A 195 -24.37 14.08 13.17
CA GLY A 195 -24.04 15.49 13.43
C GLY A 195 -23.40 15.74 14.80
N GLN A 196 -22.92 14.71 15.46
CA GLN A 196 -22.22 14.82 16.75
C GLN A 196 -20.76 15.19 16.53
N THR A 197 -20.21 16.05 17.38
CA THR A 197 -18.77 16.39 17.36
C THR A 197 -18.04 15.56 18.40
N TYR A 198 -16.98 14.88 18.01
CA TYR A 198 -16.14 14.10 18.93
C TYR A 198 -14.99 14.97 19.45
N MET A 199 -14.63 14.81 20.73
CA MET A 199 -13.60 15.63 21.40
C MET A 199 -12.19 15.46 20.79
N PHE A 200 -11.96 14.43 19.98
CA PHE A 200 -10.70 14.11 19.30
C PHE A 200 -10.82 14.15 17.77
N ALA A 201 -11.90 14.73 17.22
CA ALA A 201 -12.00 14.94 15.80
C ALA A 201 -11.15 16.15 15.38
N ASN A 202 -10.58 16.09 14.15
CA ASN A 202 -9.90 17.24 13.56
C ASN A 202 -10.89 18.36 13.20
N GLU A 203 -10.39 19.49 12.66
CA GLU A 203 -11.23 20.65 12.28
C GLU A 203 -12.32 20.29 11.25
N ASP A 204 -12.11 19.23 10.45
CA ASP A 204 -13.06 18.71 9.46
C ASP A 204 -14.06 17.70 10.05
N GLY A 205 -14.00 17.42 11.36
CA GLY A 205 -14.86 16.48 12.05
C GLY A 205 -14.47 14.99 11.85
N GLU A 206 -13.27 14.72 11.38
CA GLU A 206 -12.76 13.36 11.21
C GLU A 206 -12.01 12.89 12.46
N VAL A 207 -12.21 11.62 12.84
CA VAL A 207 -11.46 10.98 13.94
C VAL A 207 -10.16 10.42 13.38
N GLU A 208 -9.04 10.95 13.86
CA GLU A 208 -7.73 10.39 13.51
C GLU A 208 -7.45 9.12 14.31
N PRO A 209 -7.03 8.02 13.64
CA PRO A 209 -6.62 6.81 14.35
C PRO A 209 -5.35 7.06 15.17
N THR A 210 -5.23 6.36 16.29
CA THR A 210 -4.01 6.40 17.11
C THR A 210 -2.89 5.62 16.43
N PHE A 211 -1.80 6.28 16.09
CA PHE A 211 -0.65 5.60 15.48
C PHE A 211 0.23 4.92 16.54
N LEU A 212 0.78 3.75 16.19
CA LEU A 212 1.68 2.98 17.04
C LEU A 212 3.07 3.61 17.12
N LYS A 213 3.59 4.03 15.97
CA LYS A 213 4.92 4.61 15.83
C LYS A 213 4.97 5.63 14.71
N GLN A 214 5.87 6.59 14.85
CA GLN A 214 6.15 7.61 13.85
C GLN A 214 7.64 7.66 13.55
N TYR A 215 7.96 7.79 12.26
CA TYR A 215 9.34 7.91 11.76
C TYR A 215 9.42 9.05 10.76
N ILE A 216 10.55 9.73 10.71
CA ILE A 216 10.84 10.77 9.72
C ILE A 216 12.25 10.54 9.21
N ALA A 217 12.40 10.35 7.91
CA ALA A 217 13.69 10.17 7.26
C ALA A 217 13.70 10.81 5.86
N HIS A 218 14.88 10.98 5.28
CA HIS A 218 14.99 11.33 3.88
C HIS A 218 14.35 10.22 3.03
N TYR A 219 13.53 10.56 2.02
CA TYR A 219 12.73 9.57 1.27
C TYR A 219 13.58 8.47 0.59
N ARG A 220 14.86 8.72 0.32
CA ARG A 220 15.79 7.71 -0.22
C ARG A 220 16.38 6.78 0.85
N HIS A 221 16.22 7.09 2.13
CA HIS A 221 16.83 6.37 3.27
C HIS A 221 15.79 5.76 4.22
N ILE A 222 14.51 5.74 3.84
CA ILE A 222 13.44 5.18 4.68
C ILE A 222 13.59 3.68 4.94
N SER A 223 14.30 2.95 4.06
CA SER A 223 14.59 1.51 4.20
C SER A 223 15.70 1.21 5.21
N GLU A 224 16.51 2.19 5.60
CA GLU A 224 17.60 2.00 6.56
C GLU A 224 17.10 1.74 7.99
N ASP A 225 15.86 2.15 8.29
CA ASP A 225 15.19 1.90 9.59
C ASP A 225 14.69 0.44 9.75
N ASP A 226 14.92 -0.42 8.75
CA ASP A 226 14.44 -1.80 8.70
C ASP A 226 14.99 -2.71 9.83
N THR A 227 16.14 -2.38 10.43
CA THR A 227 16.74 -3.19 11.49
C THR A 227 15.87 -3.29 12.75
N ARG A 228 15.15 -2.23 13.11
CA ARG A 228 14.23 -2.22 14.26
C ARG A 228 12.93 -2.99 13.99
N TRP A 229 12.51 -3.01 12.72
CA TRP A 229 11.35 -3.78 12.28
C TRP A 229 11.63 -5.29 12.25
N ARG A 230 12.80 -5.71 11.81
CA ARG A 230 13.22 -7.12 11.78
C ARG A 230 13.20 -7.76 13.16
N GLU A 231 13.51 -7.03 14.20
CA GLU A 231 13.45 -7.55 15.58
C GLU A 231 12.02 -7.68 16.11
N ALA A 232 11.15 -6.72 15.83
CA ALA A 232 9.75 -6.72 16.28
C ALA A 232 8.87 -7.70 15.49
N TYR A 233 9.19 -7.93 14.21
CA TYR A 233 8.39 -8.74 13.28
C TYR A 233 9.20 -9.88 12.65
N ARG A 234 10.15 -10.42 13.38
CA ARG A 234 11.05 -11.54 12.96
C ARG A 234 10.32 -12.77 12.44
N TYR A 235 9.02 -12.87 12.68
CA TYR A 235 8.17 -14.01 12.34
C TYR A 235 7.19 -13.74 11.20
N LEU A 236 7.24 -12.57 10.54
CA LEU A 236 6.37 -12.29 9.40
C LEU A 236 7.04 -12.79 8.10
N PRO A 237 6.56 -13.87 7.49
CA PRO A 237 7.18 -14.47 6.28
C PRO A 237 7.25 -13.47 5.13
N CYS A 238 6.27 -12.58 5.00
CA CYS A 238 6.20 -11.56 3.96
C CYS A 238 7.36 -10.53 4.01
N LEU A 239 8.05 -10.39 5.16
CA LEU A 239 9.19 -9.50 5.31
C LEU A 239 10.54 -10.21 5.07
N LEU A 240 10.57 -11.55 5.09
CA LEU A 240 11.79 -12.34 5.00
C LEU A 240 12.22 -12.70 3.56
N TYR A 241 11.32 -12.61 2.58
CA TYR A 241 11.55 -13.11 1.21
C TYR A 241 12.10 -12.08 0.22
N THR A 242 12.72 -11.01 0.68
CA THR A 242 13.37 -10.04 -0.20
C THR A 242 14.87 -9.96 0.07
N SER A 243 15.58 -11.05 -0.21
CA SER A 243 16.98 -10.94 -0.61
C SER A 243 17.05 -10.77 -2.13
N PRO A 244 18.02 -9.98 -2.64
CA PRO A 244 18.11 -9.56 -4.03
C PRO A 244 18.23 -10.71 -5.02
#